data_b792cc97bd0b3a9cabf4916a9a1f33ff
#
_entry.id   b792cc97bd0b3a9cabf4916a9a1f33ff
#
_cell.length_a   1.000
_cell.length_b   1.000
_cell.length_c   1.000
_cell.angle_alpha   90.00
_cell.angle_beta   90.00
_cell.angle_gamma   90.00
#
_symmetry.space_group_name_H-M   'P 1'
#
loop_
_entity.id
_entity.type
_entity.pdbx_description
1 polymer ?
#
loop_
_entity_poly.entity_id
_entity_poly.type
_entity_poly.pdbx_seq_one_letter_code
_entity_poly.pdbx_strand_id
1 'polypeptide(L)'
;MARYTDADCKLCRREGCKLFLKGERCLTKKCSFERRPTVPGVHGAARKKITEYGTQLREKQKVKRAYGVSEKQFRKYYDMANNMKGIVGENMLRLLERRLDNVVYRMGIGASRAESRQIVNHGHITVNGKTVNIPSYLISVDDVVAIKENKRDKEMFKSLKDVKVVYPKWLEFDANKLSGKVNALPQRDDIDLNIQEHLIIELYSK
;
A
#
# COMPACT_ATOMS: atom_id res chain seq x y z
N MET A 1 5.74 1.52 -15.55
CA MET A 1 5.06 2.51 -14.68
C MET A 1 6.09 3.12 -13.74
N ALA A 2 6.18 4.45 -13.68
CA ALA A 2 7.17 5.15 -12.83
C ALA A 2 6.94 4.85 -11.35
N ARG A 3 8.02 4.59 -10.61
CA ARG A 3 8.03 4.33 -9.17
C ARG A 3 9.22 5.04 -8.52
N TYR A 4 9.16 5.21 -7.20
CA TYR A 4 10.33 5.62 -6.42
C TYR A 4 11.35 4.47 -6.38
N THR A 5 12.60 4.75 -6.70
CA THR A 5 13.69 3.76 -6.78
C THR A 5 14.84 4.03 -5.81
N ASP A 6 14.81 5.19 -5.13
CA ASP A 6 15.80 5.55 -4.13
C ASP A 6 15.56 4.84 -2.79
N ALA A 7 16.35 5.21 -1.78
CA ALA A 7 16.30 4.59 -0.45
C ALA A 7 15.00 4.86 0.30
N ASP A 8 14.11 3.86 0.41
CA ASP A 8 12.78 3.93 1.07
C ASP A 8 12.84 4.46 2.50
N CYS A 9 13.90 4.14 3.25
CA CYS A 9 14.04 4.62 4.64
C CYS A 9 14.14 6.15 4.74
N LYS A 10 14.54 6.86 3.66
CA LYS A 10 14.49 8.32 3.60
C LYS A 10 13.03 8.82 3.65
N LEU A 11 12.10 8.05 3.08
CA LEU A 11 10.67 8.39 3.06
C LEU A 11 10.08 8.34 4.46
N CYS A 12 10.28 7.24 5.21
CA CYS A 12 9.83 7.13 6.60
C CYS A 12 10.36 8.26 7.47
N ARG A 13 11.67 8.56 7.35
CA ARG A 13 12.32 9.65 8.10
C ARG A 13 11.77 11.01 7.72
N ARG A 14 11.41 11.22 6.45
CA ARG A 14 10.82 12.48 5.99
C ARG A 14 9.41 12.68 6.51
N GLU A 15 8.61 11.63 6.60
CA GLU A 15 7.22 11.68 7.11
C GLU A 15 7.14 11.57 8.64
N GLY A 16 8.27 11.28 9.32
CA GLY A 16 8.30 11.16 10.78
C GLY A 16 7.53 9.96 11.32
N CYS A 17 7.26 8.95 10.49
CA CYS A 17 6.56 7.74 10.89
C CYS A 17 7.04 6.50 10.11
N LYS A 18 6.77 5.30 10.65
CA LYS A 18 7.03 4.05 9.94
C LYS A 18 5.97 3.83 8.86
N LEU A 19 6.40 3.67 7.61
CA LEU A 19 5.54 3.35 6.46
C LEU A 19 5.63 1.87 6.06
N PHE A 20 6.40 1.06 6.78
CA PHE A 20 6.59 -0.38 6.57
C PHE A 20 6.96 -0.78 5.13
N LEU A 21 7.79 0.03 4.45
CA LEU A 21 8.15 -0.15 3.04
C LEU A 21 9.09 -1.32 2.76
N LYS A 22 9.79 -1.83 3.79
CA LYS A 22 10.79 -2.92 3.69
C LYS A 22 10.39 -4.20 4.45
N GLY A 23 9.09 -4.41 4.69
CA GLY A 23 8.56 -5.60 5.33
C GLY A 23 9.20 -5.85 6.71
N GLU A 24 9.65 -7.08 6.96
CA GLU A 24 10.17 -7.54 8.26
C GLU A 24 11.28 -6.65 8.85
N ARG A 25 12.15 -6.10 8.00
CA ARG A 25 13.21 -5.20 8.46
C ARG A 25 12.67 -3.99 9.23
N CYS A 26 11.45 -3.52 8.90
CA CYS A 26 10.82 -2.39 9.59
C CYS A 26 10.34 -2.73 11.00
N LEU A 27 10.20 -4.02 11.32
CA LEU A 27 9.80 -4.54 12.64
C LEU A 27 11.02 -4.79 13.56
N THR A 28 12.21 -4.87 12.99
CA THR A 28 13.44 -5.17 13.75
C THR A 28 14.19 -3.91 14.16
N LYS A 29 15.10 -4.04 15.14
CA LYS A 29 16.07 -2.99 15.56
C LYS A 29 16.97 -2.49 14.42
N LYS A 30 16.99 -3.16 13.25
CA LYS A 30 17.70 -2.74 12.04
C LYS A 30 16.97 -1.63 11.27
N CYS A 31 15.78 -1.20 11.73
CA CYS A 31 15.02 -0.13 11.11
C CYS A 31 15.78 1.21 11.18
N SER A 32 16.01 1.83 10.02
CA SER A 32 16.74 3.10 9.94
C SER A 32 15.98 4.26 10.59
N PHE A 33 14.64 4.20 10.64
CA PHE A 33 13.82 5.21 11.31
C PHE A 33 14.01 5.17 12.83
N GLU A 34 14.07 3.98 13.44
CA GLU A 34 14.35 3.85 14.88
C GLU A 34 15.76 4.27 15.24
N ARG A 35 16.74 3.88 14.42
CA ARG A 35 18.15 4.21 14.65
C ARG A 35 18.47 5.69 14.46
N ARG A 36 17.81 6.36 13.52
CA ARG A 36 18.04 7.76 13.17
C ARG A 36 16.73 8.41 12.68
N PRO A 37 15.87 8.91 13.57
CA PRO A 37 14.55 9.46 13.23
C PRO A 37 14.60 10.83 12.56
N THR A 38 15.77 11.49 12.53
CA THR A 38 15.93 12.82 11.95
C THR A 38 15.63 12.85 10.45
N VAL A 39 15.02 13.94 9.98
CA VAL A 39 14.74 14.17 8.55
C VAL A 39 16.03 14.04 7.72
N PRO A 40 15.99 13.44 6.52
CA PRO A 40 17.18 13.36 5.66
C PRO A 40 17.66 14.73 5.20
N GLY A 41 18.99 14.88 5.06
CA GLY A 41 19.65 16.08 4.60
C GLY A 41 20.47 16.74 5.70
N VAL A 42 21.31 17.74 5.31
CA VAL A 42 22.23 18.46 6.21
C VAL A 42 21.47 19.19 7.32
N HIS A 43 20.35 19.84 6.97
CA HIS A 43 19.52 20.62 7.91
C HIS A 43 18.37 19.80 8.51
N GLY A 44 18.47 18.48 8.53
CA GLY A 44 17.38 17.59 9.02
C GLY A 44 17.03 17.77 10.50
N ALA A 45 17.95 18.22 11.32
CA ALA A 45 17.76 18.49 12.74
C ALA A 45 17.28 19.93 13.04
N ALA A 46 17.28 20.82 12.04
CA ALA A 46 16.86 22.20 12.24
C ALA A 46 15.36 22.29 12.57
N ARG A 47 15.02 23.06 13.61
CA ARG A 47 13.63 23.37 13.94
C ARG A 47 13.05 24.31 12.89
N LYS A 48 12.00 23.88 12.20
CA LYS A 48 11.26 24.69 11.24
C LYS A 48 9.80 24.80 11.69
N LYS A 49 9.24 26.01 11.60
CA LYS A 49 7.80 26.21 11.79
C LYS A 49 7.09 25.49 10.63
N ILE A 50 6.20 24.58 10.97
CA ILE A 50 5.38 23.88 9.98
C ILE A 50 4.19 24.78 9.67
N THR A 51 4.00 25.11 8.40
CA THR A 51 2.83 25.82 7.90
C THR A 51 1.66 24.85 7.72
N GLU A 52 0.44 25.37 7.71
CA GLU A 52 -0.77 24.58 7.44
C GLU A 52 -0.66 23.82 6.11
N TYR A 53 -0.28 24.50 5.03
CA TYR A 53 0.01 23.86 3.75
C TYR A 53 1.05 22.74 3.88
N GLY A 54 2.10 22.96 4.68
CA GLY A 54 3.12 21.95 4.94
C GLY A 54 2.55 20.70 5.61
N THR A 55 1.63 20.86 6.55
CA THR A 55 0.94 19.75 7.24
C THR A 55 0.08 18.96 6.26
N GLN A 56 -0.77 19.63 5.49
CA GLN A 56 -1.61 19.03 4.46
C GLN A 56 -0.76 18.27 3.42
N LEU A 57 0.32 18.88 2.95
CA LEU A 57 1.25 18.26 2.00
C LEU A 57 1.92 17.00 2.59
N ARG A 58 2.35 17.04 3.87
CA ARG A 58 2.97 15.86 4.50
C ARG A 58 1.99 14.71 4.63
N GLU A 59 0.76 14.98 5.00
CA GLU A 59 -0.26 13.93 5.13
C GLU A 59 -0.55 13.27 3.78
N LYS A 60 -0.71 14.06 2.72
CA LYS A 60 -0.83 13.53 1.36
C LYS A 60 0.39 12.68 0.95
N GLN A 61 1.60 13.18 1.19
CA GLN A 61 2.83 12.47 0.82
C GLN A 61 3.01 11.17 1.61
N LYS A 62 2.59 11.14 2.88
CA LYS A 62 2.60 9.95 3.73
C LYS A 62 1.77 8.83 3.09
N VAL A 63 0.52 9.10 2.73
CA VAL A 63 -0.35 8.12 2.08
C VAL A 63 0.21 7.70 0.72
N LYS A 64 0.55 8.66 -0.14
CA LYS A 64 1.11 8.39 -1.46
C LYS A 64 2.35 7.48 -1.40
N ARG A 65 3.24 7.71 -0.43
CA ARG A 65 4.47 6.94 -0.24
C ARG A 65 4.20 5.56 0.34
N ALA A 66 3.28 5.44 1.28
CA ALA A 66 2.89 4.16 1.87
C ALA A 66 2.36 3.18 0.79
N TYR A 67 1.53 3.68 -0.14
CA TYR A 67 1.00 2.88 -1.25
C TYR A 67 1.93 2.84 -2.49
N GLY A 68 3.04 3.57 -2.50
CA GLY A 68 3.98 3.58 -3.63
C GLY A 68 3.40 4.11 -4.94
N VAL A 69 2.47 5.06 -4.87
CA VAL A 69 1.71 5.60 -6.01
C VAL A 69 2.37 6.89 -6.52
N SER A 70 2.36 7.14 -7.84
CA SER A 70 2.81 8.40 -8.44
C SER A 70 1.78 9.52 -8.18
N GLU A 71 2.20 10.79 -8.25
CA GLU A 71 1.31 11.94 -8.02
C GLU A 71 0.13 11.97 -8.99
N LYS A 72 0.41 11.77 -10.28
CA LYS A 72 -0.64 11.75 -11.32
C LYS A 72 -1.70 10.68 -11.04
N GLN A 73 -1.27 9.50 -10.59
CA GLN A 73 -2.18 8.41 -10.27
C GLN A 73 -2.95 8.66 -8.96
N PHE A 74 -2.29 9.26 -7.97
CA PHE A 74 -2.93 9.60 -6.70
C PHE A 74 -4.04 10.64 -6.91
N ARG A 75 -3.79 11.68 -7.73
CA ARG A 75 -4.79 12.66 -8.10
C ARG A 75 -5.97 12.03 -8.82
N LYS A 76 -5.72 11.10 -9.75
CA LYS A 76 -6.79 10.34 -10.42
C LYS A 76 -7.70 9.61 -9.40
N TYR A 77 -7.13 9.01 -8.35
CA TYR A 77 -7.93 8.38 -7.31
C TYR A 77 -8.75 9.39 -6.49
N TYR A 78 -8.20 10.57 -6.23
CA TYR A 78 -8.95 11.65 -5.61
C TYR A 78 -10.13 12.08 -6.48
N ASP A 79 -9.90 12.33 -7.77
CA ASP A 79 -10.94 12.72 -8.72
C ASP A 79 -12.04 11.64 -8.82
N MET A 80 -11.65 10.36 -8.87
CA MET A 80 -12.59 9.25 -8.85
C MET A 80 -13.42 9.21 -7.55
N ALA A 81 -12.76 9.39 -6.41
CA ALA A 81 -13.41 9.38 -5.09
C ALA A 81 -14.39 10.54 -4.92
N ASN A 82 -14.07 11.71 -5.46
CA ASN A 82 -14.93 12.90 -5.43
C ASN A 82 -16.22 12.70 -6.24
N ASN A 83 -16.19 11.87 -7.29
CA ASN A 83 -17.36 11.53 -8.11
C ASN A 83 -18.19 10.37 -7.52
N MET A 84 -17.73 9.74 -6.44
CA MET A 84 -18.46 8.67 -5.76
C MET A 84 -19.36 9.22 -4.66
N LYS A 85 -20.49 8.56 -4.41
CA LYS A 85 -21.36 8.88 -3.26
C LYS A 85 -20.66 8.54 -1.94
N GLY A 86 -20.83 9.39 -0.93
CA GLY A 86 -20.29 9.19 0.44
C GLY A 86 -19.09 10.09 0.76
N ILE A 87 -18.32 9.73 1.78
CA ILE A 87 -17.19 10.51 2.28
C ILE A 87 -16.00 10.34 1.34
N VAL A 88 -15.54 11.43 0.74
CA VAL A 88 -14.46 11.45 -0.28
C VAL A 88 -13.17 10.80 0.25
N GLY A 89 -12.79 11.08 1.50
CA GLY A 89 -11.58 10.52 2.12
C GLY A 89 -11.63 9.00 2.23
N GLU A 90 -12.74 8.46 2.70
CA GLU A 90 -12.94 7.00 2.79
C GLU A 90 -12.95 6.35 1.41
N ASN A 91 -13.65 6.96 0.44
CA ASN A 91 -13.69 6.46 -0.92
C ASN A 91 -12.29 6.43 -1.56
N MET A 92 -11.48 7.46 -1.34
CA MET A 92 -10.10 7.52 -1.81
C MET A 92 -9.25 6.39 -1.21
N LEU A 93 -9.32 6.18 0.10
CA LEU A 93 -8.60 5.10 0.76
C LEU A 93 -9.09 3.72 0.31
N ARG A 94 -10.41 3.55 0.14
CA ARG A 94 -11.02 2.34 -0.43
C ARG A 94 -10.48 2.02 -1.81
N LEU A 95 -10.35 3.02 -2.70
CA LEU A 95 -9.76 2.84 -4.02
C LEU A 95 -8.28 2.45 -3.95
N LEU A 96 -7.52 3.00 -3.01
CA LEU A 96 -6.12 2.63 -2.79
C LEU A 96 -5.97 1.20 -2.26
N GLU A 97 -6.85 0.77 -1.35
CA GLU A 97 -6.85 -0.60 -0.83
C GLU A 97 -7.26 -1.65 -1.89
N ARG A 98 -8.18 -1.30 -2.80
CA ARG A 98 -8.64 -2.17 -3.89
C ARG A 98 -7.60 -2.41 -5.00
N ARG A 99 -6.47 -1.75 -4.98
CA ARG A 99 -5.41 -1.99 -5.98
C ARG A 99 -4.85 -3.40 -5.86
N LEU A 100 -4.63 -4.05 -6.99
CA LEU A 100 -4.12 -5.42 -7.02
C LEU A 100 -2.78 -5.57 -6.27
N ASP A 101 -1.85 -4.62 -6.43
CA ASP A 101 -0.57 -4.64 -5.71
C ASP A 101 -0.75 -4.60 -4.18
N ASN A 102 -1.73 -3.84 -3.70
CA ASN A 102 -2.06 -3.76 -2.28
C ASN A 102 -2.86 -4.97 -1.79
N VAL A 103 -3.81 -5.48 -2.57
CA VAL A 103 -4.56 -6.72 -2.24
C VAL A 103 -3.60 -7.90 -2.08
N VAL A 104 -2.65 -8.07 -2.99
CA VAL A 104 -1.61 -9.10 -2.90
C VAL A 104 -0.73 -8.93 -1.64
N TYR A 105 -0.44 -7.69 -1.24
CA TYR A 105 0.24 -7.40 0.02
C TYR A 105 -0.62 -7.75 1.24
N ARG A 106 -1.91 -7.39 1.24
CA ARG A 106 -2.84 -7.70 2.34
C ARG A 106 -3.11 -9.20 2.49
N MET A 107 -3.01 -9.95 1.40
CA MET A 107 -3.03 -11.42 1.40
C MET A 107 -1.71 -12.04 1.91
N GLY A 108 -0.70 -11.23 2.25
CA GLY A 108 0.57 -11.73 2.76
C GLY A 108 1.45 -12.44 1.73
N ILE A 109 1.13 -12.37 0.42
CA ILE A 109 1.90 -13.01 -0.65
C ILE A 109 3.27 -12.34 -0.81
N GLY A 110 3.38 -11.05 -0.52
CA GLY A 110 4.66 -10.33 -0.48
C GLY A 110 4.88 -9.67 0.87
N ALA A 111 6.12 -9.68 1.36
CA ALA A 111 6.48 -9.08 2.64
C ALA A 111 6.37 -7.54 2.66
N SER A 112 6.26 -6.90 1.50
CA SER A 112 6.07 -5.45 1.36
C SER A 112 5.24 -5.12 0.12
N ARG A 113 4.63 -3.91 0.11
CA ARG A 113 3.89 -3.42 -1.07
C ARG A 113 4.78 -3.33 -2.32
N ALA A 114 6.08 -3.03 -2.16
CA ALA A 114 7.02 -2.98 -3.27
C ALA A 114 7.26 -4.37 -3.87
N GLU A 115 7.42 -5.39 -3.05
CA GLU A 115 7.57 -6.78 -3.47
C GLU A 115 6.29 -7.31 -4.11
N SER A 116 5.14 -7.10 -3.47
CA SER A 116 3.83 -7.49 -4.02
C SER A 116 3.60 -6.89 -5.40
N ARG A 117 3.96 -5.61 -5.57
CA ARG A 117 3.92 -4.95 -6.88
C ARG A 117 4.83 -5.61 -7.90
N GLN A 118 6.02 -6.07 -7.50
CA GLN A 118 6.94 -6.78 -8.37
C GLN A 118 6.38 -8.15 -8.76
N ILE A 119 5.78 -8.88 -7.83
CA ILE A 119 5.10 -10.17 -8.07
C ILE A 119 3.99 -9.99 -9.13
N VAL A 120 3.16 -8.95 -8.99
CA VAL A 120 2.12 -8.63 -9.98
C VAL A 120 2.72 -8.29 -11.35
N ASN A 121 3.71 -7.39 -11.41
CA ASN A 121 4.35 -6.98 -12.67
C ASN A 121 4.99 -8.15 -13.41
N HIS A 122 5.51 -9.17 -12.70
CA HIS A 122 6.09 -10.36 -13.28
C HIS A 122 5.05 -11.41 -13.72
N GLY A 123 3.75 -11.07 -13.63
CA GLY A 123 2.67 -11.94 -14.11
C GLY A 123 2.51 -13.23 -13.31
N HIS A 124 2.77 -13.18 -12.01
CA HIS A 124 2.60 -14.33 -11.12
C HIS A 124 1.17 -14.44 -10.56
N ILE A 125 0.34 -13.42 -10.75
CA ILE A 125 -1.00 -13.32 -10.20
C ILE A 125 -2.05 -13.49 -11.30
N THR A 126 -3.12 -14.18 -10.94
CA THR A 126 -4.34 -14.31 -11.75
C THR A 126 -5.51 -13.68 -11.00
N VAL A 127 -6.43 -13.07 -11.73
CA VAL A 127 -7.72 -12.58 -11.23
C VAL A 127 -8.79 -13.31 -12.04
N ASN A 128 -9.67 -14.04 -11.35
CA ASN A 128 -10.71 -14.86 -11.98
C ASN A 128 -10.14 -15.78 -13.08
N GLY A 129 -8.99 -16.42 -12.81
CA GLY A 129 -8.30 -17.31 -13.72
C GLY A 129 -7.48 -16.64 -14.83
N LYS A 130 -7.60 -15.32 -15.04
CA LYS A 130 -6.86 -14.57 -16.06
C LYS A 130 -5.60 -13.93 -15.46
N THR A 131 -4.45 -14.07 -16.12
CA THR A 131 -3.21 -13.44 -15.67
C THR A 131 -3.31 -11.91 -15.80
N VAL A 132 -3.05 -11.20 -14.70
CA VAL A 132 -3.05 -9.73 -14.63
C VAL A 132 -1.68 -9.25 -14.16
N ASN A 133 -1.01 -8.43 -14.98
CA ASN A 133 0.30 -7.84 -14.68
C ASN A 133 0.25 -6.33 -14.42
N ILE A 134 -0.94 -5.80 -14.16
CA ILE A 134 -1.19 -4.37 -13.93
C ILE A 134 -1.40 -4.12 -12.43
N PRO A 135 -0.42 -3.56 -11.69
CA PRO A 135 -0.53 -3.33 -10.25
C PRO A 135 -1.67 -2.40 -9.84
N SER A 136 -2.07 -1.49 -10.72
CA SER A 136 -3.16 -0.55 -10.49
C SER A 136 -4.54 -1.09 -10.88
N TYR A 137 -4.66 -2.36 -11.23
CA TYR A 137 -5.94 -3.00 -11.47
C TYR A 137 -6.79 -2.93 -10.19
N LEU A 138 -8.04 -2.49 -10.33
CA LEU A 138 -8.97 -2.36 -9.21
C LEU A 138 -9.79 -3.64 -9.06
N ILE A 139 -9.61 -4.30 -7.94
CA ILE A 139 -10.35 -5.52 -7.59
C ILE A 139 -11.75 -5.17 -7.14
N SER A 140 -12.73 -5.98 -7.53
CA SER A 140 -14.13 -5.89 -7.12
C SER A 140 -14.48 -6.93 -6.06
N VAL A 141 -15.65 -6.78 -5.44
CA VAL A 141 -16.20 -7.81 -4.56
C VAL A 141 -16.44 -9.07 -5.39
N ASP A 142 -16.28 -10.23 -4.78
CA ASP A 142 -16.33 -11.58 -5.35
C ASP A 142 -15.19 -11.95 -6.31
N ASP A 143 -14.24 -11.03 -6.60
CA ASP A 143 -13.06 -11.40 -7.37
C ASP A 143 -12.17 -12.38 -6.60
N VAL A 144 -11.69 -13.41 -7.33
CA VAL A 144 -10.74 -14.40 -6.81
C VAL A 144 -9.34 -14.08 -7.32
N VAL A 145 -8.44 -13.77 -6.39
CA VAL A 145 -7.02 -13.48 -6.67
C VAL A 145 -6.20 -14.71 -6.31
N ALA A 146 -5.45 -15.26 -7.24
CA ALA A 146 -4.66 -16.47 -7.02
C ALA A 146 -3.25 -16.37 -7.62
N ILE A 147 -2.33 -17.17 -7.09
CA ILE A 147 -1.03 -17.38 -7.71
C ILE A 147 -1.21 -18.30 -8.91
N LYS A 148 -0.61 -17.92 -10.03
CA LYS A 148 -0.65 -18.68 -11.29
C LYS A 148 -0.13 -20.12 -11.06
N GLU A 149 -0.84 -21.14 -11.54
CA GLU A 149 -0.58 -22.55 -11.25
C GLU A 149 0.86 -22.96 -11.55
N ASN A 150 1.36 -22.64 -12.73
CA ASN A 150 2.73 -22.97 -13.13
C ASN A 150 3.84 -22.18 -12.39
N LYS A 151 3.48 -21.37 -11.40
CA LYS A 151 4.42 -20.60 -10.56
C LYS A 151 4.33 -20.96 -9.09
N ARG A 152 3.34 -21.76 -8.67
CA ARG A 152 3.12 -22.16 -7.26
C ARG A 152 4.30 -22.92 -6.66
N ASP A 153 5.06 -23.65 -7.48
CA ASP A 153 6.21 -24.45 -7.05
C ASP A 153 7.48 -23.64 -6.78
N LYS A 154 7.47 -22.33 -7.06
CA LYS A 154 8.59 -21.47 -6.73
C LYS A 154 8.79 -21.40 -5.20
N GLU A 155 10.04 -21.44 -4.78
CA GLU A 155 10.46 -21.44 -3.39
C GLU A 155 9.85 -20.28 -2.59
N MET A 156 9.78 -19.08 -3.19
CA MET A 156 9.16 -17.91 -2.58
C MET A 156 7.66 -18.06 -2.24
N PHE A 157 6.94 -18.98 -2.94
CA PHE A 157 5.52 -19.21 -2.67
C PHE A 157 5.29 -20.47 -1.80
N LYS A 158 6.24 -21.38 -1.76
CA LYS A 158 6.17 -22.55 -0.86
C LYS A 158 6.20 -22.13 0.59
N SER A 159 7.05 -21.16 0.93
CA SER A 159 7.17 -20.64 2.30
C SER A 159 5.90 -19.96 2.82
N LEU A 160 4.98 -19.51 1.95
CA LEU A 160 3.72 -18.88 2.37
C LEU A 160 2.77 -19.83 3.10
N LYS A 161 2.89 -21.14 2.88
CA LYS A 161 2.03 -22.14 3.54
C LYS A 161 2.27 -22.22 5.03
N ASP A 162 3.48 -21.89 5.48
CA ASP A 162 3.90 -21.99 6.88
C ASP A 162 3.70 -20.68 7.66
N VAL A 163 3.39 -19.58 6.95
CA VAL A 163 3.26 -18.25 7.56
C VAL A 163 1.82 -17.99 7.96
N LYS A 164 1.59 -17.80 9.28
CA LYS A 164 0.29 -17.35 9.79
C LYS A 164 0.18 -15.83 9.62
N VAL A 165 -0.60 -15.39 8.64
CA VAL A 165 -0.93 -13.98 8.41
C VAL A 165 -2.32 -13.68 8.97
N VAL A 166 -2.45 -12.54 9.64
CA VAL A 166 -3.77 -12.03 10.03
C VAL A 166 -4.33 -11.22 8.86
N TYR A 167 -5.40 -11.70 8.28
CA TYR A 167 -6.05 -11.06 7.14
C TYR A 167 -7.10 -10.05 7.60
N PRO A 168 -7.27 -8.92 6.89
CA PRO A 168 -8.38 -8.01 7.13
C PRO A 168 -9.73 -8.70 6.83
N LYS A 169 -10.80 -8.29 7.52
CA LYS A 169 -12.13 -8.91 7.46
C LYS A 169 -12.74 -9.01 6.05
N TRP A 170 -12.34 -8.12 5.16
CA TRP A 170 -12.85 -8.05 3.79
C TRP A 170 -12.15 -9.00 2.81
N LEU A 171 -11.07 -9.68 3.25
CA LEU A 171 -10.31 -10.66 2.47
C LEU A 171 -10.34 -12.04 3.14
N GLU A 172 -10.45 -13.06 2.34
CA GLU A 172 -10.25 -14.45 2.73
C GLU A 172 -9.11 -15.02 1.89
N PHE A 173 -8.18 -15.72 2.51
CA PHE A 173 -7.04 -16.34 1.81
C PHE A 173 -6.82 -17.77 2.26
N ASP A 174 -6.82 -18.69 1.30
CA ASP A 174 -6.48 -20.10 1.50
C ASP A 174 -5.01 -20.33 1.13
N ALA A 175 -4.17 -20.52 2.13
CA ALA A 175 -2.75 -20.76 1.97
C ALA A 175 -2.44 -22.07 1.22
N ASN A 176 -3.31 -23.09 1.30
CA ASN A 176 -3.11 -24.37 0.61
C ASN A 176 -3.33 -24.21 -0.91
N LYS A 177 -4.38 -23.48 -1.27
CA LYS A 177 -4.73 -23.20 -2.67
C LYS A 177 -3.95 -22.03 -3.25
N LEU A 178 -3.24 -21.24 -2.39
CA LEU A 178 -2.60 -19.99 -2.74
C LEU A 178 -3.54 -19.04 -3.50
N SER A 179 -4.76 -18.95 -3.03
CA SER A 179 -5.84 -18.14 -3.60
C SER A 179 -6.63 -17.45 -2.52
N GLY A 180 -7.12 -16.26 -2.80
CA GLY A 180 -7.96 -15.51 -1.89
C GLY A 180 -9.15 -14.88 -2.61
N LYS A 181 -10.22 -14.67 -1.85
CA LYS A 181 -11.45 -14.04 -2.32
C LYS A 181 -11.68 -12.70 -1.62
N VAL A 182 -12.23 -11.76 -2.33
CA VAL A 182 -12.66 -10.46 -1.79
C VAL A 182 -14.13 -10.56 -1.41
N ASN A 183 -14.43 -10.58 -0.11
CA ASN A 183 -15.80 -10.77 0.39
C ASN A 183 -16.57 -9.45 0.51
N ALA A 184 -15.89 -8.34 0.76
CA ALA A 184 -16.51 -7.03 0.92
C ALA A 184 -15.58 -5.91 0.41
N LEU A 185 -16.06 -4.69 0.38
CA LEU A 185 -15.22 -3.51 0.17
C LEU A 185 -14.51 -3.13 1.47
N PRO A 186 -13.22 -2.73 1.42
CA PRO A 186 -12.48 -2.30 2.60
C PRO A 186 -13.15 -1.09 3.26
N GLN A 187 -13.24 -1.14 4.59
CA GLN A 187 -13.73 -0.03 5.42
C GLN A 187 -12.56 0.74 6.04
N ARG A 188 -12.84 1.90 6.65
CA ARG A 188 -11.82 2.73 7.27
C ARG A 188 -11.06 1.99 8.39
N ASP A 189 -11.77 1.19 9.17
CA ASP A 189 -11.20 0.44 10.31
C ASP A 189 -10.25 -0.69 9.87
N ASP A 190 -10.34 -1.13 8.62
CA ASP A 190 -9.43 -2.14 8.06
C ASP A 190 -8.06 -1.57 7.67
N ILE A 191 -7.89 -0.25 7.76
CA ILE A 191 -6.69 0.45 7.30
C ILE A 191 -5.80 0.82 8.50
N ASP A 192 -4.67 0.13 8.64
CA ASP A 192 -3.74 0.27 9.78
C ASP A 192 -3.00 1.62 9.83
N LEU A 193 -3.04 2.39 8.74
CA LEU A 193 -2.35 3.67 8.65
C LEU A 193 -3.17 4.75 9.36
N ASN A 194 -2.54 5.42 10.32
CA ASN A 194 -3.11 6.63 10.92
C ASN A 194 -3.02 7.78 9.91
N ILE A 195 -4.15 8.09 9.27
CA ILE A 195 -4.27 9.07 8.19
C ILE A 195 -5.36 10.08 8.58
N GLN A 196 -5.07 11.36 8.34
CA GLN A 196 -6.03 12.46 8.47
C GLN A 196 -6.52 12.84 7.06
N GLU A 197 -7.55 12.15 6.59
CA GLU A 197 -8.06 12.26 5.21
C GLU A 197 -8.53 13.68 4.87
N HIS A 198 -9.10 14.40 5.85
CA HIS A 198 -9.58 15.77 5.66
C HIS A 198 -8.48 16.73 5.19
N LEU A 199 -7.24 16.57 5.70
CA LEU A 199 -6.11 17.40 5.28
C LEU A 199 -5.73 17.16 3.81
N ILE A 200 -5.92 15.95 3.32
CA ILE A 200 -5.65 15.60 1.93
C ILE A 200 -6.73 16.21 1.01
N ILE A 201 -7.98 16.15 1.45
CA ILE A 201 -9.12 16.74 0.71
C ILE A 201 -8.96 18.25 0.62
N GLU A 202 -8.66 18.92 1.75
CA GLU A 202 -8.41 20.35 1.79
C GLU A 202 -7.27 20.79 0.86
N LEU A 203 -6.20 19.99 0.78
CA LEU A 203 -5.08 20.28 -0.11
C LEU A 203 -5.48 20.26 -1.60
N TYR A 204 -6.37 19.35 -1.98
CA TYR A 204 -6.79 19.19 -3.38
C TYR A 204 -7.99 20.08 -3.77
N SER A 205 -8.73 20.61 -2.81
CA SER A 205 -9.87 21.51 -3.03
C SER A 205 -9.47 22.99 -3.16
N LYS A 206 -8.18 23.31 -2.99
CA LYS A 206 -7.61 24.67 -3.17
C LYS A 206 -7.33 25.02 -4.61
#